data_9e3e4beb3dffc728d8193eaea214ab0c
#
_entry.id   9e3e4beb3dffc728d8193eaea214ab0c
#
_cell.length_a   1.000
_cell.length_b   1.000
_cell.length_c   1.000
_cell.angle_alpha   90.00
_cell.angle_beta   90.00
_cell.angle_gamma   90.00
#
_symmetry.space_group_name_H-M   'P 1'
#
loop_
_entity.id
_entity.type
_entity.pdbx_description
1 polymer ?
#
loop_
_entity_poly.entity_id
_entity_poly.type
_entity_poly.pdbx_seq_one_letter_code
_entity_poly.pdbx_strand_id
1 'polypeptide(L)'
;MPVPAPADKRFRRAHVSPRRRRGWNQAPWMMIGSVAAGVLLLVGLGTWGLKKVAASDTLKVATISVEGTRRMPEGVVQTAMAELIGQSVFSVDLERWRDELRTIRWVADASVRRVLPSTLAVTIVERQPIAIGRVGDTLT
;
A
#
# COMPACT_ATOMS: atom_id res chain seq x y z
N MET A 1 -5.54 1.25 -105.82
CA MET A 1 -6.18 0.71 -104.55
C MET A 1 -5.24 0.96 -103.42
N PRO A 2 -5.56 1.81 -102.45
CA PRO A 2 -4.71 2.03 -101.26
C PRO A 2 -4.91 0.90 -100.29
N VAL A 3 -3.82 0.32 -99.81
CA VAL A 3 -3.78 -0.69 -98.77
C VAL A 3 -3.97 0.00 -97.42
N PRO A 4 -4.95 -0.39 -96.61
CA PRO A 4 -5.12 0.21 -95.32
C PRO A 4 -3.97 -0.25 -94.35
N ALA A 5 -3.34 0.70 -93.68
CA ALA A 5 -2.30 0.45 -92.72
C ALA A 5 -2.86 -0.30 -91.44
N PRO A 6 -2.13 -1.25 -90.90
CA PRO A 6 -2.59 -2.00 -89.76
C PRO A 6 -2.69 -1.09 -88.54
N ALA A 7 -3.86 -1.08 -87.87
CA ALA A 7 -4.08 -0.35 -86.59
C ALA A 7 -3.16 -0.91 -85.49
N ASP A 8 -2.24 -0.08 -85.06
CA ASP A 8 -1.29 -0.43 -83.97
C ASP A 8 -2.03 -0.56 -82.60
N LYS A 9 -2.19 -1.81 -82.19
CA LYS A 9 -2.91 -2.16 -80.94
C LYS A 9 -2.02 -2.09 -79.68
N ARG A 10 -0.86 -1.45 -79.74
CA ARG A 10 0.17 -1.55 -78.71
C ARG A 10 0.01 -0.58 -77.56
N PHE A 11 -0.95 0.31 -77.55
CA PHE A 11 -1.15 1.27 -76.46
C PHE A 11 -2.53 1.12 -75.79
N ARG A 12 -2.84 -0.08 -75.26
CA ARG A 12 -3.82 -0.17 -74.14
C ARG A 12 -3.14 0.31 -72.89
N ARG A 13 -3.33 1.57 -72.50
CA ARG A 13 -3.01 2.04 -71.20
C ARG A 13 -3.76 1.17 -70.18
N ALA A 14 -3.01 0.35 -69.45
CA ALA A 14 -3.55 -0.37 -68.31
C ALA A 14 -4.08 0.68 -67.36
N HIS A 15 -5.38 0.67 -67.13
CA HIS A 15 -6.02 1.48 -66.04
C HIS A 15 -5.54 0.91 -64.73
N VAL A 16 -4.44 1.42 -64.23
CA VAL A 16 -3.96 1.10 -62.87
C VAL A 16 -4.90 1.83 -61.94
N SER A 17 -5.90 1.13 -61.43
CA SER A 17 -6.74 1.62 -60.35
C SER A 17 -5.83 1.95 -59.18
N PRO A 18 -5.87 3.16 -58.63
CA PRO A 18 -5.07 3.49 -57.44
C PRO A 18 -5.53 2.56 -56.32
N ARG A 19 -4.63 1.67 -55.90
CA ARG A 19 -4.84 0.79 -54.75
C ARG A 19 -5.06 1.70 -53.56
N ARG A 20 -6.33 1.85 -53.15
CA ARG A 20 -6.75 2.60 -51.96
C ARG A 20 -5.87 2.14 -50.81
N ARG A 21 -4.88 2.93 -50.41
CA ARG A 21 -4.10 2.73 -49.17
C ARG A 21 -5.10 2.85 -48.03
N ARG A 22 -5.66 1.72 -47.66
CA ARG A 22 -6.54 1.56 -46.51
C ARG A 22 -5.75 2.06 -45.30
N GLY A 23 -6.28 3.10 -44.69
CA GLY A 23 -5.61 3.87 -43.64
C GLY A 23 -5.01 3.03 -42.53
N TRP A 24 -3.71 2.82 -42.63
CA TRP A 24 -2.91 2.08 -41.65
C TRP A 24 -2.51 2.94 -40.45
N ASN A 25 -2.95 4.21 -40.41
CA ASN A 25 -2.53 5.13 -39.38
C ASN A 25 -3.40 5.12 -38.10
N GLN A 26 -4.48 4.34 -38.06
CA GLN A 26 -5.34 4.27 -36.87
C GLN A 26 -5.07 3.05 -35.97
N ALA A 27 -4.46 1.99 -36.55
CA ALA A 27 -4.19 0.75 -35.81
C ALA A 27 -3.25 0.92 -34.58
N PRO A 28 -2.13 1.68 -34.65
CA PRO A 28 -1.25 1.79 -33.51
C PRO A 28 -1.88 2.58 -32.34
N TRP A 29 -2.67 3.61 -32.63
CA TRP A 29 -3.34 4.42 -31.61
C TRP A 29 -4.43 3.66 -30.86
N MET A 30 -5.16 2.79 -31.55
CA MET A 30 -6.15 1.91 -30.91
C MET A 30 -5.49 0.87 -30.00
N MET A 31 -4.33 0.31 -30.40
CA MET A 31 -3.58 -0.62 -29.56
C MET A 31 -2.99 0.09 -28.34
N ILE A 32 -2.42 1.28 -28.49
CA ILE A 32 -1.90 2.07 -27.37
C ILE A 32 -3.04 2.45 -26.42
N GLY A 33 -4.18 2.88 -26.94
CA GLY A 33 -5.36 3.21 -26.14
C GLY A 33 -5.91 2.02 -25.35
N SER A 34 -5.96 0.82 -25.95
CA SER A 34 -6.43 -0.38 -25.25
C SER A 34 -5.47 -0.85 -24.16
N VAL A 35 -4.15 -0.76 -24.39
CA VAL A 35 -3.15 -1.09 -23.37
C VAL A 35 -3.22 -0.09 -22.22
N ALA A 36 -3.30 1.21 -22.50
CA ALA A 36 -3.44 2.23 -21.48
C ALA A 36 -4.72 2.04 -20.65
N ALA A 37 -5.86 1.76 -21.28
CA ALA A 37 -7.10 1.46 -20.61
C ALA A 37 -7.01 0.19 -19.74
N GLY A 38 -6.34 -0.85 -20.22
CA GLY A 38 -6.08 -2.08 -19.46
C GLY A 38 -5.24 -1.84 -18.20
N VAL A 39 -4.17 -1.05 -18.32
CA VAL A 39 -3.31 -0.68 -17.20
C VAL A 39 -4.09 0.16 -16.17
N LEU A 40 -4.86 1.15 -16.61
CA LEU A 40 -5.68 1.96 -15.71
C LEU A 40 -6.73 1.11 -14.97
N LEU A 41 -7.36 0.16 -15.66
CA LEU A 41 -8.29 -0.78 -15.05
C LEU A 41 -7.61 -1.67 -14.01
N LEU A 42 -6.44 -2.22 -14.31
CA LEU A 42 -5.68 -3.04 -13.37
C LEU A 42 -5.24 -2.24 -12.13
N VAL A 43 -4.75 -1.01 -12.32
CA VAL A 43 -4.39 -0.12 -11.21
C VAL A 43 -5.63 0.25 -10.40
N GLY A 44 -6.74 0.58 -11.05
CA GLY A 44 -8.00 0.92 -10.37
C GLY A 44 -8.55 -0.25 -9.56
N LEU A 45 -8.61 -1.45 -10.13
CA LEU A 45 -9.05 -2.66 -9.44
C LEU A 45 -8.09 -3.05 -8.30
N GLY A 46 -6.78 -2.92 -8.54
CA GLY A 46 -5.77 -3.21 -7.53
C GLY A 46 -5.89 -2.28 -6.31
N THR A 47 -6.00 -0.98 -6.53
CA THR A 47 -6.14 0.00 -5.43
C THR A 47 -7.48 -0.15 -4.71
N TRP A 48 -8.56 -0.44 -5.44
CA TRP A 48 -9.87 -0.71 -4.85
C TRP A 48 -9.85 -1.99 -4.00
N GLY A 49 -9.25 -3.06 -4.50
CA GLY A 49 -9.09 -4.32 -3.77
C GLY A 49 -8.27 -4.14 -2.49
N LEU A 50 -7.13 -3.43 -2.57
CA LEU A 50 -6.29 -3.13 -1.40
C LEU A 50 -7.05 -2.32 -0.35
N LYS A 51 -7.84 -1.32 -0.74
CA LYS A 51 -8.68 -0.54 0.18
C LYS A 51 -9.74 -1.41 0.86
N LYS A 52 -10.36 -2.33 0.13
CA LYS A 52 -11.34 -3.29 0.68
C LYS A 52 -10.69 -4.22 1.70
N VAL A 53 -9.51 -4.74 1.40
CA VAL A 53 -8.76 -5.62 2.31
C VAL A 53 -8.33 -4.83 3.56
N ALA A 54 -7.79 -3.63 3.39
CA ALA A 54 -7.37 -2.78 4.51
C ALA A 54 -8.54 -2.33 5.40
N ALA A 55 -9.75 -2.23 4.86
CA ALA A 55 -10.96 -1.89 5.58
C ALA A 55 -11.69 -3.11 6.19
N SER A 56 -11.19 -4.33 5.96
CA SER A 56 -11.82 -5.53 6.51
C SER A 56 -11.65 -5.58 8.03
N ASP A 57 -12.67 -6.04 8.73
CA ASP A 57 -12.66 -6.18 10.20
C ASP A 57 -11.55 -7.12 10.68
N THR A 58 -11.12 -8.06 9.83
CA THR A 58 -10.03 -8.99 10.11
C THR A 58 -8.67 -8.30 10.32
N LEU A 59 -8.47 -7.10 9.74
CA LEU A 59 -7.23 -6.34 9.84
C LEU A 59 -7.33 -5.15 10.80
N LYS A 60 -8.38 -5.11 11.61
CA LYS A 60 -8.50 -4.15 12.70
C LYS A 60 -7.78 -4.68 13.95
N VAL A 61 -7.19 -3.78 14.72
CA VAL A 61 -6.59 -4.12 16.00
C VAL A 61 -7.68 -4.68 16.92
N ALA A 62 -7.59 -5.97 17.21
CA ALA A 62 -8.49 -6.65 18.14
C ALA A 62 -7.81 -6.89 19.49
N THR A 63 -6.49 -7.09 19.50
CA THR A 63 -5.74 -7.46 20.69
C THR A 63 -4.45 -6.66 20.79
N ILE A 64 -4.13 -6.23 22.00
CA ILE A 64 -2.85 -5.63 22.36
C ILE A 64 -2.18 -6.59 23.33
N SER A 65 -1.09 -7.24 22.88
CA SER A 65 -0.28 -8.14 23.71
C SER A 65 0.87 -7.34 24.31
N VAL A 66 1.00 -7.33 25.64
CA VAL A 66 2.04 -6.62 26.35
C VAL A 66 3.00 -7.62 26.96
N GLU A 67 4.29 -7.43 26.74
CA GLU A 67 5.36 -8.28 27.28
C GLU A 67 6.42 -7.42 27.96
N GLY A 68 7.13 -8.00 28.94
CA GLY A 68 8.27 -7.34 29.61
C GLY A 68 7.90 -6.50 30.82
N THR A 69 6.64 -6.45 31.19
CA THR A 69 6.19 -5.82 32.44
C THR A 69 6.41 -6.75 33.64
N ARG A 70 7.07 -6.26 34.69
CA ARG A 70 7.29 -7.01 35.94
C ARG A 70 6.66 -6.33 37.13
N ARG A 71 6.75 -5.01 37.18
CA ARG A 71 6.26 -4.17 38.30
C ARG A 71 5.06 -3.34 37.91
N MET A 72 4.98 -2.98 36.63
CA MET A 72 3.86 -2.23 36.05
C MET A 72 2.74 -3.19 35.67
N PRO A 73 1.48 -2.96 36.07
CA PRO A 73 0.35 -3.74 35.55
C PRO A 73 0.22 -3.57 34.04
N GLU A 74 0.05 -4.67 33.32
CA GLU A 74 -0.15 -4.67 31.86
C GLU A 74 -1.32 -3.77 31.42
N GLY A 75 -2.35 -3.68 32.28
CA GLY A 75 -3.52 -2.84 32.04
C GLY A 75 -3.22 -1.35 31.83
N VAL A 76 -2.11 -0.84 32.37
CA VAL A 76 -1.70 0.57 32.17
C VAL A 76 -1.35 0.80 30.71
N VAL A 77 -0.59 -0.11 30.11
CA VAL A 77 -0.22 -0.03 28.69
C VAL A 77 -1.43 -0.27 27.79
N GLN A 78 -2.25 -1.27 28.13
CA GLN A 78 -3.47 -1.57 27.39
C GLN A 78 -4.45 -0.40 27.42
N THR A 79 -4.60 0.28 28.55
CA THR A 79 -5.46 1.46 28.66
C THR A 79 -4.91 2.64 27.85
N ALA A 80 -3.59 2.88 27.92
CA ALA A 80 -2.96 3.93 27.12
C ALA A 80 -3.16 3.72 25.60
N MET A 81 -3.17 2.48 25.14
CA MET A 81 -3.33 2.12 23.73
C MET A 81 -4.76 1.72 23.35
N ALA A 82 -5.74 1.84 24.25
CA ALA A 82 -7.12 1.40 24.02
C ALA A 82 -7.78 2.07 22.82
N GLU A 83 -7.40 3.30 22.50
CA GLU A 83 -7.91 4.03 21.32
C GLU A 83 -7.54 3.40 19.99
N LEU A 84 -6.54 2.50 19.96
CA LEU A 84 -6.13 1.78 18.75
C LEU A 84 -7.03 0.60 18.43
N ILE A 85 -7.80 0.12 19.38
CA ILE A 85 -8.73 -1.00 19.18
C ILE A 85 -9.77 -0.59 18.15
N GLY A 86 -9.95 -1.42 17.12
CA GLY A 86 -10.85 -1.15 15.99
C GLY A 86 -10.24 -0.34 14.85
N GLN A 87 -9.07 0.26 15.02
CA GLN A 87 -8.34 0.90 13.92
C GLN A 87 -7.64 -0.15 13.05
N SER A 88 -7.36 0.18 11.77
CA SER A 88 -6.59 -0.71 10.92
C SER A 88 -5.17 -0.89 11.45
N VAL A 89 -4.70 -2.13 11.58
CA VAL A 89 -3.33 -2.45 12.02
C VAL A 89 -2.27 -1.73 11.15
N PHE A 90 -2.58 -1.50 9.86
CA PHE A 90 -1.66 -0.84 8.95
C PHE A 90 -1.63 0.69 9.08
N SER A 91 -2.71 1.30 9.60
CA SER A 91 -2.79 2.76 9.78
C SER A 91 -2.14 3.25 11.07
N VAL A 92 -1.83 2.34 12.00
CA VAL A 92 -1.20 2.69 13.28
C VAL A 92 0.23 3.14 13.05
N ASP A 93 0.57 4.32 13.54
CA ASP A 93 1.94 4.84 13.56
C ASP A 93 2.69 4.26 14.78
N LEU A 94 3.53 3.26 14.52
CA LEU A 94 4.24 2.53 15.57
C LEU A 94 5.29 3.38 16.28
N GLU A 95 5.97 4.29 15.56
CA GLU A 95 7.01 5.14 16.14
C GLU A 95 6.40 6.17 17.09
N ARG A 96 5.30 6.80 16.71
CA ARG A 96 4.56 7.69 17.56
C ARG A 96 4.14 7.00 18.86
N TRP A 97 3.60 5.80 18.77
CA TRP A 97 3.16 5.04 19.93
C TRP A 97 4.31 4.56 20.81
N ARG A 98 5.43 4.21 20.20
CA ARG A 98 6.66 3.92 20.96
C ARG A 98 7.09 5.12 21.78
N ASP A 99 7.12 6.30 21.18
CA ASP A 99 7.51 7.53 21.87
C ASP A 99 6.49 7.90 22.97
N GLU A 100 5.20 7.75 22.72
CA GLU A 100 4.15 7.95 23.69
C GLU A 100 4.33 7.04 24.92
N LEU A 101 4.58 5.74 24.71
CA LEU A 101 4.83 4.78 25.79
C LEU A 101 6.08 5.15 26.60
N ARG A 102 7.10 5.73 26.00
CA ARG A 102 8.32 6.19 26.69
C ARG A 102 8.08 7.39 27.60
N THR A 103 6.98 8.11 27.45
CA THR A 103 6.60 9.18 28.37
C THR A 103 6.13 8.64 29.71
N ILE A 104 5.73 7.38 29.76
CA ILE A 104 5.30 6.73 31.01
C ILE A 104 6.51 6.60 31.95
N ARG A 105 6.39 7.10 33.18
CA ARG A 105 7.49 7.22 34.13
C ARG A 105 8.30 5.93 34.34
N TRP A 106 7.64 4.78 34.31
CA TRP A 106 8.23 3.46 34.56
C TRP A 106 8.85 2.80 33.34
N VAL A 107 8.64 3.37 32.16
CA VAL A 107 9.14 2.83 30.88
C VAL A 107 10.51 3.41 30.60
N ALA A 108 11.52 2.55 30.46
CA ALA A 108 12.86 2.92 29.99
C ALA A 108 12.91 2.94 28.47
N ASP A 109 12.34 1.91 27.84
CA ASP A 109 12.18 1.81 26.38
C ASP A 109 10.95 0.96 26.05
N ALA A 110 10.41 1.16 24.84
CA ALA A 110 9.27 0.43 24.34
C ALA A 110 9.51 0.04 22.88
N SER A 111 9.01 -1.11 22.49
CA SER A 111 8.97 -1.55 21.11
C SER A 111 7.56 -1.98 20.76
N VAL A 112 7.03 -1.46 19.65
CA VAL A 112 5.71 -1.80 19.16
C VAL A 112 5.85 -2.47 17.79
N ARG A 113 5.23 -3.64 17.61
CA ARG A 113 5.27 -4.40 16.36
C ARG A 113 3.88 -4.91 15.98
N ARG A 114 3.66 -5.03 14.67
CA ARG A 114 2.44 -5.63 14.13
C ARG A 114 2.57 -7.14 14.11
N VAL A 115 1.59 -7.84 14.66
CA VAL A 115 1.43 -9.28 14.54
C VAL A 115 0.10 -9.54 13.84
N LEU A 116 0.20 -9.83 12.55
CA LEU A 116 -0.97 -10.05 11.73
C LEU A 116 -1.76 -11.28 12.19
N PRO A 117 -3.10 -11.27 12.03
CA PRO A 117 -3.88 -10.28 11.28
C PRO A 117 -4.32 -9.04 12.09
N SER A 118 -4.45 -9.12 13.42
CA SER A 118 -5.21 -8.15 14.22
C SER A 118 -4.57 -7.80 15.58
N THR A 119 -3.29 -8.11 15.75
CA THR A 119 -2.62 -7.96 17.06
C THR A 119 -1.50 -6.92 16.96
N LEU A 120 -1.39 -6.08 17.99
CA LEU A 120 -0.21 -5.26 18.27
C LEU A 120 0.55 -5.88 19.44
N ALA A 121 1.81 -6.26 19.22
CA ALA A 121 2.68 -6.73 20.28
C ALA A 121 3.55 -5.57 20.77
N VAL A 122 3.51 -5.33 22.06
CA VAL A 122 4.23 -4.27 22.76
C VAL A 122 5.21 -4.91 23.73
N THR A 123 6.48 -4.63 23.56
CA THR A 123 7.52 -5.08 24.48
C THR A 123 8.00 -3.87 25.26
N ILE A 124 7.91 -3.94 26.59
CA ILE A 124 8.28 -2.86 27.51
C ILE A 124 9.57 -3.24 28.22
N VAL A 125 10.49 -2.29 28.30
CA VAL A 125 11.65 -2.35 29.16
C VAL A 125 11.39 -1.40 30.34
N GLU A 126 11.24 -1.96 31.52
CA GLU A 126 11.00 -1.15 32.74
C GLU A 126 12.27 -0.47 33.24
N ARG A 127 12.11 0.74 33.79
CA ARG A 127 13.20 1.43 34.47
C ARG A 127 13.52 0.71 35.78
N GLN A 128 14.78 0.34 35.95
CA GLN A 128 15.26 -0.22 37.19
C GLN A 128 15.85 0.90 38.04
N PRO A 129 15.35 1.11 39.27
CA PRO A 129 15.99 2.04 40.19
C PRO A 129 17.37 1.52 40.61
N ILE A 130 18.39 2.34 40.45
CA ILE A 130 19.79 1.98 40.69
C ILE A 130 20.13 2.17 42.19
N ALA A 131 19.42 3.08 42.90
CA ALA A 131 19.68 3.37 44.28
C ALA A 131 18.41 3.84 45.02
N ILE A 132 18.32 3.52 46.28
CA ILE A 132 17.37 4.11 47.24
C ILE A 132 18.17 5.10 48.06
N GLY A 133 17.94 6.40 47.86
CA GLY A 133 18.54 7.44 48.67
C GLY A 133 17.83 7.58 50.04
N ARG A 134 18.61 7.69 51.11
CA ARG A 134 18.10 8.07 52.43
C ARG A 134 18.24 9.57 52.57
N VAL A 135 17.13 10.29 52.71
CA VAL A 135 17.13 11.73 52.97
C VAL A 135 16.58 11.95 54.37
N GLY A 136 17.50 12.25 55.30
CA GLY A 136 17.15 12.35 56.73
C GLY A 136 16.76 11.00 57.33
N ASP A 137 15.74 10.98 58.20
CA ASP A 137 15.23 9.76 58.82
C ASP A 137 14.16 9.03 58.02
N THR A 138 13.84 9.51 56.83
CA THR A 138 12.78 8.93 56.00
C THR A 138 13.39 8.30 54.75
N LEU A 139 13.04 7.04 54.48
CA LEU A 139 13.33 6.34 53.18
C LEU A 139 12.38 6.86 52.12
N THR A 140 12.92 7.31 50.99
CA THR A 140 12.15 7.74 49.80
C THR A 140 12.42 6.82 48.65
#